data_21480b46c606fa24a964f10f602feffc
#
_entry.id   21480b46c606fa24a964f10f602feffc
#
_cell.length_a   1.000
_cell.length_b   1.000
_cell.length_c   1.000
_cell.angle_alpha   90.00
_cell.angle_beta   90.00
_cell.angle_gamma   90.00
#
_symmetry.space_group_name_H-M   'P 1'
#
loop_
_entity.id
_entity.type
_entity.pdbx_description
1 polymer ?
#
loop_
_entity_poly.entity_id
_entity_poly.type
_entity_poly.pdbx_seq_one_letter_code
_entity_poly.pdbx_strand_id
1 'polypeptide(L)'
;MLESVYERLLEAELIKRGHLVERQKSVSFVYEGMMLEDAFRVDLFVDGKIVVELKATEKMNPLYLKQVKTYLVAMNLQLGLLINFGMEKLVNGYVRVVNGFEDPPPRSQPLCTSA
;
A
#
# COMPACT_ATOMS: atom_id res chain seq x y z
N MET A 1 -1.51 -5.75 -17.35
CA MET A 1 -1.93 -4.84 -18.25
C MET A 1 -2.85 -3.88 -17.67
N LEU A 2 -4.01 -4.32 -17.23
CA LEU A 2 -5.00 -3.42 -16.70
C LEU A 2 -4.50 -2.70 -15.45
N GLU A 3 -3.77 -3.40 -14.60
CA GLU A 3 -3.20 -2.77 -13.41
C GLU A 3 -2.27 -1.63 -13.76
N SER A 4 -1.47 -1.78 -14.80
CA SER A 4 -0.53 -0.73 -15.16
C SER A 4 -1.24 0.51 -15.70
N VAL A 5 -2.38 0.33 -16.33
CA VAL A 5 -3.16 1.48 -16.80
C VAL A 5 -3.71 2.26 -15.59
N TYR A 6 -4.30 1.57 -14.64
CA TYR A 6 -4.82 2.22 -13.45
C TYR A 6 -3.68 2.86 -12.65
N GLU A 7 -2.53 2.21 -12.61
CA GLU A 7 -1.38 2.74 -11.90
C GLU A 7 -0.96 4.09 -12.48
N ARG A 8 -0.91 4.18 -13.80
CA ARG A 8 -0.48 5.42 -14.45
C ARG A 8 -1.53 6.52 -14.31
N LEU A 9 -2.80 6.15 -14.35
CA LEU A 9 -3.85 7.14 -14.17
C LEU A 9 -3.86 7.68 -12.74
N LEU A 10 -3.66 6.81 -11.76
CA LEU A 10 -3.62 7.23 -10.37
C LEU A 10 -2.39 8.08 -10.10
N GLU A 11 -1.26 7.70 -10.67
CA GLU A 11 -0.04 8.48 -10.54
C GLU A 11 -0.28 9.90 -11.05
N ALA A 12 -0.86 10.02 -12.23
CA ALA A 12 -1.11 11.32 -12.83
C ALA A 12 -2.04 12.16 -11.97
N GLU A 13 -3.07 11.55 -11.43
CA GLU A 13 -4.01 12.27 -10.60
C GLU A 13 -3.39 12.74 -9.30
N LEU A 14 -2.57 11.90 -8.69
CA LEU A 14 -1.90 12.27 -7.44
C LEU A 14 -0.91 13.40 -7.65
N ILE A 15 -0.15 13.36 -8.75
CA ILE A 15 0.78 14.43 -9.07
C ILE A 15 0.02 15.73 -9.30
N LYS A 16 -1.11 15.65 -9.99
CA LYS A 16 -1.90 16.84 -10.26
C LYS A 16 -2.39 17.46 -8.96
N ARG A 17 -2.59 16.67 -7.93
CA ARG A 17 -3.04 17.15 -6.63
C ARG A 17 -1.90 17.54 -5.70
N GLY A 18 -0.68 17.55 -6.20
CA GLY A 18 0.45 18.08 -5.44
C GLY A 18 1.26 17.05 -4.68
N HIS A 19 1.03 15.77 -4.94
CA HIS A 19 1.79 14.73 -4.23
C HIS A 19 3.05 14.35 -4.99
N LEU A 20 4.06 13.92 -4.26
CA LEU A 20 5.25 13.36 -4.84
C LEU A 20 5.02 11.86 -4.99
N VAL A 21 5.18 11.34 -6.19
CA VAL A 21 4.87 9.94 -6.45
C VAL A 21 6.06 9.27 -7.13
N GLU A 22 6.46 8.11 -6.60
CA GLU A 22 7.45 7.26 -7.24
C GLU A 22 6.70 6.00 -7.67
N ARG A 23 6.76 5.68 -8.96
CA ARG A 23 6.07 4.52 -9.50
C ARG A 23 7.04 3.37 -9.62
N GLN A 24 6.61 2.19 -9.27
CA GLN A 24 7.41 0.96 -9.39
C GLN A 24 8.72 1.12 -8.61
N LYS A 25 8.60 1.52 -7.36
CA LYS A 25 9.78 1.75 -6.54
C LYS A 25 10.34 0.45 -6.04
N SER A 26 11.63 0.23 -6.36
CA SER A 26 12.33 -0.95 -5.90
C SER A 26 12.74 -0.74 -4.44
N VAL A 27 12.60 -1.75 -3.63
CA VAL A 27 12.89 -1.66 -2.21
C VAL A 27 13.87 -2.75 -1.80
N SER A 28 14.91 -2.33 -1.09
CA SER A 28 15.87 -3.25 -0.51
C SER A 28 15.73 -3.18 0.99
N PHE A 29 16.07 -4.24 1.69
CA PHE A 29 16.05 -4.20 3.14
C PHE A 29 17.04 -5.22 3.71
N VAL A 30 17.34 -5.05 4.99
CA VAL A 30 18.30 -5.91 5.67
C VAL A 30 17.54 -6.92 6.52
N TYR A 31 17.87 -8.19 6.37
CA TYR A 31 17.25 -9.24 7.15
C TYR A 31 18.38 -10.02 7.84
N GLU A 32 18.43 -9.96 9.15
CA GLU A 32 19.42 -10.65 9.96
C GLU A 32 20.83 -10.38 9.45
N GLY A 33 21.14 -9.13 9.21
CA GLY A 33 22.47 -8.73 8.76
C GLY A 33 22.72 -8.90 7.29
N MET A 34 21.77 -9.47 6.56
CA MET A 34 21.96 -9.70 5.15
C MET A 34 21.18 -8.68 4.35
N MET A 35 21.84 -8.02 3.41
CA MET A 35 21.18 -7.05 2.55
C MET A 35 20.47 -7.79 1.41
N LEU A 36 19.18 -7.57 1.30
CA LEU A 36 18.39 -8.10 0.19
C LEU A 36 18.12 -6.94 -0.75
N GLU A 37 18.85 -6.90 -1.85
CA GLU A 37 18.70 -5.80 -2.80
C GLU A 37 17.56 -6.05 -3.75
N ASP A 38 16.79 -5.00 -4.03
CA ASP A 38 15.68 -5.08 -4.96
C ASP A 38 14.75 -6.23 -4.60
N ALA A 39 14.50 -6.38 -3.31
CA ALA A 39 13.75 -7.52 -2.80
C ALA A 39 12.30 -7.50 -3.29
N PHE A 40 11.71 -6.32 -3.43
CA PHE A 40 10.35 -6.21 -3.97
C PHE A 40 10.15 -4.83 -4.57
N ARG A 41 9.00 -4.64 -5.19
CA ARG A 41 8.70 -3.39 -5.88
C ARG A 41 7.31 -2.92 -5.48
N VAL A 42 7.21 -1.66 -5.11
CA VAL A 42 5.96 -1.06 -4.68
C VAL A 42 5.36 -0.34 -5.87
N ASP A 43 4.07 -0.53 -6.13
CA ASP A 43 3.43 0.08 -7.29
C ASP A 43 3.54 1.60 -7.27
N LEU A 44 3.10 2.22 -6.17
CA LEU A 44 3.24 3.66 -6.01
C LEU A 44 3.70 3.95 -4.58
N PHE A 45 4.63 4.88 -4.46
CA PHE A 45 5.12 5.32 -3.15
C PHE A 45 4.87 6.82 -3.10
N VAL A 46 3.99 7.24 -2.21
CA VAL A 46 3.46 8.60 -2.22
C VAL A 46 4.00 9.41 -1.05
N ASP A 47 4.55 10.57 -1.37
CA ASP A 47 5.07 11.52 -0.38
C ASP A 47 6.12 10.92 0.55
N GLY A 48 6.82 9.90 0.09
CA GLY A 48 7.85 9.24 0.89
C GLY A 48 7.33 8.53 2.11
N LYS A 49 6.03 8.25 2.20
CA LYS A 49 5.49 7.64 3.40
C LYS A 49 4.31 6.70 3.20
N ILE A 50 3.67 6.69 2.07
CA ILE A 50 2.49 5.84 1.86
C ILE A 50 2.72 4.88 0.71
N VAL A 51 2.55 3.59 0.99
CA VAL A 51 2.65 2.55 -0.01
C VAL A 51 1.27 2.36 -0.61
N VAL A 52 1.17 2.35 -1.93
CA VAL A 52 -0.10 2.08 -2.60
C VAL A 52 0.11 0.87 -3.50
N GLU A 53 -0.69 -0.14 -3.29
CA GLU A 53 -0.61 -1.37 -4.06
C GLU A 53 -1.90 -1.54 -4.85
N LEU A 54 -1.77 -1.81 -6.15
CA LEU A 54 -2.93 -1.90 -7.02
C LEU A 54 -3.13 -3.32 -7.50
N LYS A 55 -4.38 -3.73 -7.55
CA LYS A 55 -4.76 -5.05 -8.05
C LYS A 55 -5.94 -4.88 -9.00
N ALA A 56 -6.12 -5.83 -9.89
CA ALA A 56 -7.25 -5.82 -10.82
C ALA A 56 -7.82 -7.22 -10.91
N THR A 57 -8.36 -7.70 -9.79
CA THR A 57 -8.92 -9.04 -9.70
C THR A 57 -10.37 -8.97 -9.25
N GLU A 58 -11.13 -10.00 -9.57
CA GLU A 58 -12.56 -9.99 -9.25
C GLU A 58 -12.85 -10.03 -7.78
N LYS A 59 -11.96 -10.57 -6.98
CA LYS A 59 -12.17 -10.72 -5.56
C LYS A 59 -10.97 -10.24 -4.78
N MET A 60 -11.21 -9.76 -3.56
CA MET A 60 -10.15 -9.39 -2.67
C MET A 60 -9.56 -10.65 -2.06
N ASN A 61 -8.25 -10.77 -2.06
CA ASN A 61 -7.56 -11.92 -1.50
C ASN A 61 -6.80 -11.47 -0.26
N PRO A 62 -6.96 -12.18 0.86
CA PRO A 62 -6.23 -11.79 2.08
C PRO A 62 -4.72 -11.74 1.89
N LEU A 63 -4.18 -12.45 0.92
CA LEU A 63 -2.74 -12.39 0.66
C LEU A 63 -2.31 -11.01 0.19
N TYR A 64 -3.20 -10.25 -0.43
CA TYR A 64 -2.88 -8.89 -0.86
C TYR A 64 -2.62 -8.00 0.35
N LEU A 65 -3.41 -8.18 1.41
CA LEU A 65 -3.22 -7.42 2.64
C LEU A 65 -1.90 -7.79 3.31
N LYS A 66 -1.56 -9.06 3.32
CA LYS A 66 -0.30 -9.51 3.88
C LYS A 66 0.87 -8.94 3.08
N GLN A 67 0.73 -8.86 1.77
CA GLN A 67 1.78 -8.32 0.92
C GLN A 67 2.05 -6.86 1.28
N VAL A 68 1.01 -6.05 1.39
CA VAL A 68 1.17 -4.64 1.75
C VAL A 68 1.78 -4.52 3.14
N LYS A 69 1.31 -5.34 4.09
CA LYS A 69 1.85 -5.29 5.43
C LYS A 69 3.34 -5.62 5.45
N THR A 70 3.75 -6.60 4.66
CA THR A 70 5.14 -6.98 4.54
C THR A 70 5.97 -5.79 4.03
N TYR A 71 5.46 -5.08 3.03
CA TYR A 71 6.16 -3.92 2.50
C TYR A 71 6.31 -2.84 3.58
N LEU A 72 5.26 -2.60 4.34
CA LEU A 72 5.31 -1.58 5.39
C LEU A 72 6.33 -1.93 6.46
N VAL A 73 6.38 -3.20 6.86
CA VAL A 73 7.35 -3.64 7.85
C VAL A 73 8.77 -3.46 7.30
N ALA A 74 9.00 -3.90 6.07
CA ALA A 74 10.33 -3.82 5.49
C ALA A 74 10.80 -2.38 5.30
N MET A 75 9.88 -1.48 5.02
CA MET A 75 10.20 -0.07 4.78
C MET A 75 10.07 0.78 6.05
N ASN A 76 9.63 0.18 7.14
CA ASN A 76 9.42 0.87 8.41
C ASN A 76 8.43 2.02 8.25
N LEU A 77 7.31 1.72 7.61
CA LEU A 77 6.26 2.69 7.36
C LEU A 77 4.98 2.29 8.07
N GLN A 78 4.09 3.24 8.27
CA GLN A 78 2.89 3.01 9.03
C GLN A 78 1.64 2.75 8.21
N LEU A 79 1.57 3.29 7.01
CA LEU A 79 0.32 3.26 6.26
C LEU A 79 0.50 2.80 4.83
N GLY A 80 -0.37 1.92 4.42
CA GLY A 80 -0.46 1.51 3.03
C GLY A 80 -1.90 1.48 2.58
N LEU A 81 -2.10 1.55 1.30
CA LEU A 81 -3.43 1.47 0.70
C LEU A 81 -3.41 0.35 -0.32
N LEU A 82 -4.43 -0.49 -0.26
CA LEU A 82 -4.61 -1.53 -1.23
C LEU A 82 -5.85 -1.18 -2.02
N ILE A 83 -5.74 -1.05 -3.32
CA ILE A 83 -6.85 -0.67 -4.17
C ILE A 83 -7.02 -1.72 -5.26
N ASN A 84 -8.16 -2.37 -5.27
CA ASN A 84 -8.46 -3.40 -6.27
C ASN A 84 -9.51 -2.86 -7.24
N PHE A 85 -9.09 -2.53 -8.44
CA PHE A 85 -9.96 -1.96 -9.46
C PHE A 85 -10.77 -3.03 -10.20
N GLY A 86 -10.51 -4.29 -9.95
CA GLY A 86 -11.22 -5.36 -10.64
C GLY A 86 -12.54 -5.74 -10.03
N MET A 87 -12.85 -5.19 -8.85
CA MET A 87 -14.09 -5.51 -8.18
C MET A 87 -15.22 -4.65 -8.72
N GLU A 88 -16.43 -5.18 -8.60
CA GLU A 88 -17.58 -4.49 -9.15
C GLU A 88 -17.75 -3.09 -8.58
N LYS A 89 -17.51 -2.93 -7.29
CA LYS A 89 -17.59 -1.61 -6.67
C LYS A 89 -16.25 -1.29 -6.04
N LEU A 90 -15.70 -0.14 -6.36
CA LEU A 90 -14.39 0.25 -5.85
C LEU A 90 -14.37 0.33 -4.33
N VAL A 91 -15.48 0.73 -3.72
CA VAL A 91 -15.52 0.85 -2.27
C VAL A 91 -15.23 -0.50 -1.60
N ASN A 92 -15.52 -1.60 -2.26
CA ASN A 92 -15.25 -2.91 -1.71
C ASN A 92 -13.83 -3.37 -1.98
N GLY A 93 -13.11 -2.66 -2.83
CA GLY A 93 -11.74 -3.01 -3.16
C GLY A 93 -10.71 -2.08 -2.57
N TYR A 94 -11.13 -1.17 -1.70
CA TYR A 94 -10.21 -0.20 -1.11
C TYR A 94 -10.01 -0.53 0.37
N VAL A 95 -8.78 -0.75 0.77
CA VAL A 95 -8.48 -1.10 2.15
C VAL A 95 -7.25 -0.34 2.64
N ARG A 96 -7.34 0.21 3.83
CA ARG A 96 -6.20 0.82 4.49
C ARG A 96 -5.49 -0.28 5.27
N VAL A 97 -4.18 -0.33 5.17
CA VAL A 97 -3.38 -1.31 5.88
C VAL A 97 -2.46 -0.54 6.82
N VAL A 98 -2.51 -0.84 8.10
CA VAL A 98 -1.72 -0.14 9.08
C VAL A 98 -0.67 -1.07 9.66
N ASN A 99 0.57 -0.59 9.71
CA ASN A 99 1.62 -1.37 10.30
C ASN A 99 1.51 -1.16 11.78
N GLY A 100 1.41 -2.24 12.43
CA GLY A 100 1.23 -2.20 13.73
C GLY A 100 1.89 -1.47 14.72
N PHE A 101 1.91 -0.32 14.76
CA PHE A 101 2.46 0.27 15.81
C PHE A 101 1.28 0.46 16.63
N GLU A 102 1.43 0.49 17.74
CA GLU A 102 0.48 0.58 18.54
C GLU A 102 -0.28 1.47 18.52
N ASP A 103 -1.21 1.31 18.20
CA ASP A 103 -2.16 2.03 18.31
C ASP A 103 -2.45 2.08 19.61
N PRO A 104 -2.81 3.04 20.04
CA PRO A 104 -3.29 3.25 21.26
C PRO A 104 -4.44 2.39 21.29
N PRO A 105 -4.67 1.92 22.32
CA PRO A 105 -5.70 1.08 22.44
C PRO A 105 -6.86 1.82 22.06
N PRO A 106 -7.52 1.32 21.54
CA PRO A 106 -8.57 1.94 20.99
C PRO A 106 -9.42 2.61 21.90
N ARG A 107 -9.51 2.93 21.98
CA ARG A 107 -10.20 3.40 22.39
C ARG A 107 -11.21 3.25 22.16
N SER A 108 -11.46 2.98 22.58
CA SER A 108 -12.10 2.64 22.08
C SER A 108 -12.51 2.85 21.37
N GLN A 109 -12.43 3.13 21.19
CA GLN A 109 -12.56 3.32 20.28
C GLN A 109 -12.75 3.47 19.51
N PRO A 110 -13.21 3.57 19.73
CA PRO A 110 -13.29 3.45 18.66
C PRO A 110 -13.02 3.67 17.97
N LEU A 111 -12.84 3.92 17.88
CA LEU A 111 -12.34 4.11 16.97
C LEU A 111 -12.04 4.08 16.19
N CYS A 112 -12.04 4.21 16.33
CA CYS A 112 -11.55 4.14 15.46
C CYS A 112 -11.14 3.87 14.92
N THR A 113 -11.25 3.81 15.16
CA THR A 113 -10.72 3.47 14.44
C THR A 113 -10.40 3.19 13.87
N SER A 114 -10.55 3.22 14.08
CA SER A 114 -10.19 2.94 13.32
C SER A 114 -9.91 2.93 12.89
N ALA A 115 -9.96 3.09 12.99
CA ALA A 115 -9.71 2.95 12.39
C ALA A 115 -9.49 2.87 12.23
#